data_7cefb7b77d30e3c9a7a1eec80dd972b6
#
_entry.id   7cefb7b77d30e3c9a7a1eec80dd972b6
#
_cell.length_a   1.000
_cell.length_b   1.000
_cell.length_c   1.000
_cell.angle_alpha   90.00
_cell.angle_beta   90.00
_cell.angle_gamma   90.00
#
_symmetry.space_group_name_H-M   'P 1'
#
loop_
_entity.id
_entity.type
_entity.pdbx_description
1 polymer ?
#
loop_
_entity_poly.entity_id
_entity_poly.type
_entity_poly.pdbx_seq_one_letter_code
_entity_poly.pdbx_strand_id
1 'polypeptide(L)'
;VGSEMCIRDSHEGIRPTYIYITPESIKDSLTTDQYKLYRLIYNRFLASQMSAAVYDTINVDIKVNDYVFKASGQNLKFKGFMTLYVEGNDNGQEEEDSTSIPTLEVNQEVKKKKLNAKQSFTEPPARYTEASLVKELEAKGIGRPSTYSPTITTILERRYIEKEKKQLVPTELGE
;
A
#
# COMPACT_ATOMS: atom_id res chain seq x y z
N VAL A 1 -12.21 -0.44 24.40
CA VAL A 1 -12.47 -0.01 22.99
C VAL A 1 -12.73 1.50 22.90
N GLY A 2 -13.18 2.17 23.99
CA GLY A 2 -13.51 3.61 23.96
C GLY A 2 -12.32 4.58 24.16
N SER A 3 -11.23 4.19 24.82
CA SER A 3 -10.14 5.11 25.16
C SER A 3 -9.14 5.35 24.03
N GLU A 4 -8.92 4.39 23.16
CA GLU A 4 -7.99 4.54 22.03
C GLU A 4 -8.58 5.41 20.90
N MET A 5 -9.89 5.36 20.70
CA MET A 5 -10.56 6.23 19.71
C MET A 5 -10.42 7.71 20.06
N CYS A 6 -10.57 8.08 21.34
CA CYS A 6 -10.46 9.47 21.79
C CYS A 6 -9.07 10.09 21.60
N ILE A 7 -8.00 9.30 21.61
CA ILE A 7 -6.63 9.80 21.43
C ILE A 7 -6.30 9.98 19.94
N ARG A 8 -6.87 9.17 19.05
CA ARG A 8 -6.67 9.28 17.59
C ARG A 8 -7.50 10.40 16.96
N ASP A 9 -8.69 10.68 17.49
CA ASP A 9 -9.64 11.66 16.95
C ASP A 9 -9.41 13.09 17.46
N SER A 10 -8.28 13.36 18.13
CA SER A 10 -7.96 14.72 18.63
C SER A 10 -7.58 15.71 17.53
N HIS A 11 -7.30 15.25 16.32
CA HIS A 11 -6.93 16.10 15.19
C HIS A 11 -7.93 15.93 14.04
N GLU A 12 -8.23 17.04 13.36
CA GLU A 12 -9.02 16.99 12.12
C GLU A 12 -8.24 16.22 11.05
N GLY A 13 -8.93 15.38 10.28
CA GLY A 13 -8.33 14.66 9.15
C GLY A 13 -7.87 15.62 8.08
N ILE A 14 -6.77 15.30 7.40
CA ILE A 14 -6.25 16.10 6.29
C ILE A 14 -7.22 16.01 5.12
N ARG A 15 -7.79 17.14 4.73
CA ARG A 15 -8.77 17.27 3.65
C ARG A 15 -8.64 18.60 2.93
N PRO A 16 -9.18 18.74 1.70
CA PRO A 16 -9.29 20.03 1.05
C PRO A 16 -10.19 20.97 1.88
N THR A 17 -9.82 22.24 2.00
CA THR A 17 -10.65 23.26 2.68
C THR A 17 -11.99 23.42 1.95
N TYR A 18 -11.93 23.45 0.61
CA TYR A 18 -13.09 23.59 -0.25
C TYR A 18 -13.06 22.55 -1.36
N ILE A 19 -14.08 21.71 -1.44
CA ILE A 19 -14.16 20.61 -2.40
C ILE A 19 -14.34 21.09 -3.85
N TYR A 20 -14.87 22.28 -4.05
CA TYR A 20 -15.05 22.87 -5.38
C TYR A 20 -13.75 23.44 -5.98
N ILE A 21 -12.69 23.58 -5.18
CA ILE A 21 -11.37 23.93 -5.67
C ILE A 21 -10.65 22.67 -6.10
N THR A 22 -10.77 22.32 -7.39
CA THR A 22 -10.11 21.14 -7.93
C THR A 22 -8.61 21.36 -8.12
N PRO A 23 -7.77 20.33 -8.10
CA PRO A 23 -6.34 20.47 -8.35
C PRO A 23 -6.03 21.18 -9.66
N GLU A 24 -6.81 20.89 -10.71
CA GLU A 24 -6.66 21.48 -12.02
C GLU A 24 -6.94 23.00 -12.03
N SER A 25 -7.92 23.45 -11.22
CA SER A 25 -8.32 24.86 -11.17
C SER A 25 -7.28 25.78 -10.56
N ILE A 26 -6.36 25.24 -9.74
CA ILE A 26 -5.31 26.02 -9.04
C ILE A 26 -3.91 25.64 -9.45
N LYS A 27 -3.76 24.82 -10.47
CA LYS A 27 -2.46 24.30 -10.92
C LYS A 27 -1.44 25.40 -11.18
N ASP A 28 -1.84 26.49 -11.83
CA ASP A 28 -0.98 27.59 -12.20
C ASP A 28 -0.55 28.46 -11.02
N SER A 29 -1.24 28.33 -9.88
CA SER A 29 -0.96 29.05 -8.63
C SER A 29 -0.08 28.26 -7.66
N LEU A 30 0.31 27.04 -8.02
CA LEU A 30 1.07 26.12 -7.16
C LEU A 30 2.41 25.73 -7.79
N THR A 31 3.41 25.49 -6.95
CA THR A 31 4.62 24.80 -7.41
C THR A 31 4.30 23.35 -7.77
N THR A 32 5.19 22.71 -8.52
CA THR A 32 5.02 21.32 -8.94
C THR A 32 4.77 20.37 -7.75
N ASP A 33 5.50 20.55 -6.65
CA ASP A 33 5.38 19.68 -5.48
C ASP A 33 4.12 20.00 -4.66
N GLN A 34 3.75 21.27 -4.54
CA GLN A 34 2.48 21.67 -3.94
C GLN A 34 1.29 21.11 -4.72
N TYR A 35 1.34 21.16 -6.06
CA TYR A 35 0.30 20.58 -6.89
C TYR A 35 0.17 19.06 -6.70
N LYS A 36 1.29 18.33 -6.70
CA LYS A 36 1.28 16.88 -6.46
C LYS A 36 0.67 16.54 -5.10
N LEU A 37 1.10 17.25 -4.06
CA LEU A 37 0.60 17.03 -2.71
C LEU A 37 -0.89 17.36 -2.59
N TYR A 38 -1.31 18.51 -3.12
CA TYR A 38 -2.72 18.90 -3.10
C TYR A 38 -3.60 17.90 -3.85
N ARG A 39 -3.16 17.45 -5.04
CA ARG A 39 -3.84 16.43 -5.83
C ARG A 39 -3.96 15.10 -5.07
N LEU A 40 -2.91 14.69 -4.38
CA LEU A 40 -2.93 13.48 -3.54
C LEU A 40 -3.98 13.59 -2.43
N ILE A 41 -3.97 14.70 -1.67
CA ILE A 41 -4.92 14.96 -0.59
C ILE A 41 -6.35 14.98 -1.14
N TYR A 42 -6.56 15.71 -2.22
CA TYR A 42 -7.87 15.86 -2.85
C TYR A 42 -8.44 14.52 -3.33
N ASN A 43 -7.65 13.77 -4.09
CA ASN A 43 -8.07 12.47 -4.62
C ASN A 43 -8.31 11.45 -3.50
N ARG A 44 -7.47 11.43 -2.48
CA ARG A 44 -7.63 10.52 -1.33
C ARG A 44 -8.89 10.86 -0.52
N PHE A 45 -9.16 12.15 -0.32
CA PHE A 45 -10.39 12.59 0.32
C PHE A 45 -11.62 12.19 -0.47
N LEU A 46 -11.67 12.47 -1.78
CA LEU A 46 -12.81 12.06 -2.62
C LEU A 46 -12.97 10.54 -2.64
N ALA A 47 -11.88 9.80 -2.79
CA ALA A 47 -11.90 8.33 -2.78
C ALA A 47 -12.50 7.78 -1.49
N SER A 48 -12.24 8.41 -0.33
CA SER A 48 -12.82 8.00 0.96
C SER A 48 -14.34 8.15 1.04
N GLN A 49 -14.93 9.00 0.18
CA GLN A 49 -16.37 9.23 0.09
C GLN A 49 -17.04 8.40 -1.01
N MET A 50 -16.26 7.66 -1.80
CA MET A 50 -16.75 6.85 -2.90
C MET A 50 -17.09 5.42 -2.45
N SER A 51 -17.88 4.72 -3.26
CA SER A 51 -18.19 3.31 -3.05
C SER A 51 -16.92 2.45 -3.13
N ALA A 52 -16.89 1.36 -2.39
CA ALA A 52 -15.81 0.38 -2.43
C ALA A 52 -15.66 -0.26 -3.82
N ALA A 53 -14.44 -0.66 -4.17
CA ALA A 53 -14.20 -1.50 -5.33
C ALA A 53 -14.80 -2.89 -5.12
N VAL A 54 -15.30 -3.49 -6.18
CA VAL A 54 -15.88 -4.84 -6.15
C VAL A 54 -15.06 -5.76 -7.03
N TYR A 55 -14.64 -6.88 -6.45
CA TYR A 55 -13.88 -7.91 -7.12
C TYR A 55 -14.66 -9.23 -7.14
N ASP A 56 -14.66 -9.92 -8.26
CA ASP A 56 -15.04 -11.31 -8.32
C ASP A 56 -13.78 -12.17 -8.09
N THR A 57 -13.75 -12.94 -7.01
CA THR A 57 -12.63 -13.82 -6.68
C THR A 57 -12.90 -15.24 -7.19
N ILE A 58 -11.90 -15.84 -7.83
CA ILE A 58 -11.96 -17.19 -8.34
C ILE A 58 -10.87 -18.00 -7.66
N ASN A 59 -11.25 -19.09 -7.00
CA ASN A 59 -10.33 -20.07 -6.45
C ASN A 59 -10.53 -21.38 -7.19
N VAL A 60 -9.44 -21.94 -7.71
CA VAL A 60 -9.43 -23.16 -8.51
C VAL A 60 -8.54 -24.19 -7.87
N ASP A 61 -9.08 -25.37 -7.62
CA ASP A 61 -8.37 -26.55 -7.18
C ASP A 61 -8.25 -27.53 -8.35
N ILE A 62 -7.05 -27.74 -8.88
CA ILE A 62 -6.77 -28.67 -9.97
C ILE A 62 -6.21 -29.96 -9.37
N LYS A 63 -6.97 -31.04 -9.44
CA LYS A 63 -6.57 -32.34 -8.94
C LYS A 63 -5.82 -33.13 -10.00
N VAL A 64 -4.67 -33.66 -9.65
CA VAL A 64 -3.87 -34.54 -10.51
C VAL A 64 -3.37 -35.71 -9.65
N ASN A 65 -4.00 -36.87 -9.75
CA ASN A 65 -3.80 -37.98 -8.86
C ASN A 65 -3.95 -37.58 -7.38
N ASP A 66 -2.92 -37.77 -6.56
CA ASP A 66 -2.89 -37.42 -5.12
C ASP A 66 -2.48 -35.97 -4.86
N TYR A 67 -2.21 -35.18 -5.89
CA TYR A 67 -1.77 -33.79 -5.78
C TYR A 67 -2.88 -32.80 -6.11
N VAL A 68 -2.89 -31.68 -5.40
CA VAL A 68 -3.80 -30.55 -5.65
C VAL A 68 -2.99 -29.30 -5.94
N PHE A 69 -3.15 -28.75 -7.14
CA PHE A 69 -2.61 -27.45 -7.49
C PHE A 69 -3.68 -26.40 -7.24
N LYS A 70 -3.32 -25.34 -6.52
CA LYS A 70 -4.24 -24.24 -6.22
C LYS A 70 -3.87 -23.01 -7.04
N ALA A 71 -4.88 -22.38 -7.62
CA ALA A 71 -4.76 -21.11 -8.27
C ALA A 71 -5.86 -20.18 -7.74
N SER A 72 -5.50 -18.95 -7.43
CA SER A 72 -6.45 -17.90 -7.05
C SER A 72 -6.26 -16.70 -7.97
N GLY A 73 -7.34 -16.08 -8.34
CA GLY A 73 -7.34 -14.87 -9.14
C GLY A 73 -8.51 -13.98 -8.75
N GLN A 74 -8.45 -12.74 -9.13
CA GLN A 74 -9.53 -11.79 -8.91
C GLN A 74 -9.71 -10.91 -10.14
N ASN A 75 -10.95 -10.70 -10.53
CA ASN A 75 -11.33 -9.82 -11.62
C ASN A 75 -12.02 -8.58 -11.05
N LEU A 76 -11.54 -7.41 -11.41
CA LEU A 76 -12.14 -6.16 -10.99
C LEU A 76 -13.46 -5.94 -11.73
N LYS A 77 -14.57 -6.03 -11.01
CA LYS A 77 -15.93 -5.84 -11.55
C LYS A 77 -16.36 -4.38 -11.54
N PHE A 78 -16.03 -3.69 -10.47
CA PHE A 78 -16.36 -2.28 -10.28
C PHE A 78 -15.22 -1.55 -9.60
N LYS A 79 -14.70 -0.50 -10.25
CA LYS A 79 -13.53 0.24 -9.77
C LYS A 79 -13.78 1.03 -8.47
N GLY A 80 -14.99 1.55 -8.28
CA GLY A 80 -15.30 2.37 -7.11
C GLY A 80 -14.27 3.49 -6.91
N PHE A 81 -13.77 3.66 -5.70
CA PHE A 81 -12.77 4.66 -5.34
C PHE A 81 -11.44 4.55 -6.12
N MET A 82 -11.11 3.37 -6.61
CA MET A 82 -9.87 3.14 -7.39
C MET A 82 -9.85 3.91 -8.72
N THR A 83 -10.96 4.50 -9.13
CA THR A 83 -11.00 5.40 -10.29
C THR A 83 -10.18 6.67 -10.06
N LEU A 84 -10.09 7.13 -8.81
CA LEU A 84 -9.39 8.36 -8.43
C LEU A 84 -8.08 8.08 -7.68
N TYR A 85 -8.04 7.02 -6.90
CA TYR A 85 -6.93 6.75 -6.01
C TYR A 85 -6.62 5.26 -5.93
N VAL A 86 -5.37 4.93 -6.24
CA VAL A 86 -4.80 3.61 -6.00
C VAL A 86 -3.62 3.82 -5.05
N GLU A 87 -3.61 3.11 -3.94
CA GLU A 87 -2.53 3.20 -2.94
C GLU A 87 -1.25 2.60 -3.53
N GLY A 88 -0.18 3.39 -3.52
CA GLY A 88 1.14 2.91 -3.95
C GLY A 88 1.71 1.92 -2.93
N ASN A 89 2.36 0.87 -3.40
CA ASN A 89 3.00 -0.10 -2.54
C ASN A 89 4.40 0.40 -2.13
N ASP A 90 4.55 0.82 -0.85
CA ASP A 90 5.81 1.38 -0.32
C ASP A 90 6.92 0.34 -0.17
N ASN A 91 6.59 -0.95 -0.18
CA ASN A 91 7.54 -2.05 0.02
C ASN A 91 8.29 -2.47 -1.25
N GLY A 92 8.03 -1.83 -2.40
CA GLY A 92 8.70 -2.16 -3.67
C GLY A 92 8.35 -3.55 -4.22
N GLN A 93 7.42 -4.25 -3.60
CA GLN A 93 6.81 -5.43 -4.18
C GLN A 93 5.87 -4.94 -5.27
N GLU A 94 6.23 -5.21 -6.51
CA GLU A 94 5.25 -5.15 -7.60
C GLU A 94 4.11 -6.06 -7.17
N GLU A 95 2.89 -5.53 -7.11
CA GLU A 95 1.71 -6.39 -7.00
C GLU A 95 1.84 -7.36 -8.17
N GLU A 96 2.03 -8.65 -7.87
CA GLU A 96 1.95 -9.68 -8.88
C GLU A 96 0.65 -9.42 -9.61
N ASP A 97 0.76 -9.08 -10.90
CA ASP A 97 -0.36 -8.82 -11.80
C ASP A 97 -1.46 -9.80 -11.43
N SER A 98 -2.59 -9.28 -11.01
CA SER A 98 -3.75 -10.08 -10.59
C SER A 98 -3.98 -11.08 -11.71
N THR A 99 -3.56 -12.33 -11.45
CA THR A 99 -3.55 -13.38 -12.48
C THR A 99 -5.00 -13.58 -12.88
N SER A 100 -5.35 -13.04 -14.05
CA SER A 100 -6.68 -13.24 -14.62
C SER A 100 -6.85 -14.71 -14.90
N ILE A 101 -7.64 -15.40 -14.08
CA ILE A 101 -8.01 -16.79 -14.32
C ILE A 101 -9.17 -16.79 -15.29
N PRO A 102 -9.11 -17.58 -16.38
CA PRO A 102 -10.23 -17.71 -17.29
C PRO A 102 -11.41 -18.37 -16.57
N THR A 103 -12.60 -18.15 -17.05
CA THR A 103 -13.81 -18.83 -16.56
C THR A 103 -13.65 -20.33 -16.77
N LEU A 104 -13.73 -21.10 -15.70
CA LEU A 104 -13.62 -22.56 -15.69
C LEU A 104 -14.91 -23.15 -15.13
N GLU A 105 -15.29 -24.33 -15.64
CA GLU A 105 -16.42 -25.10 -15.14
C GLU A 105 -15.96 -26.13 -14.11
N VAL A 106 -16.85 -26.50 -13.19
CA VAL A 106 -16.57 -27.55 -12.21
C VAL A 106 -16.37 -28.88 -12.92
N ASN A 107 -15.28 -29.60 -12.59
CA ASN A 107 -14.85 -30.86 -13.21
C ASN A 107 -14.43 -30.72 -14.69
N GLN A 108 -14.12 -29.52 -15.15
CA GLN A 108 -13.52 -29.32 -16.47
C GLN A 108 -12.12 -29.94 -16.54
N GLU A 109 -11.87 -30.73 -17.56
CA GLU A 109 -10.52 -31.25 -17.82
C GLU A 109 -9.60 -30.15 -18.34
N VAL A 110 -8.43 -30.00 -17.72
CA VAL A 110 -7.38 -29.06 -18.13
C VAL A 110 -6.12 -29.79 -18.59
N LYS A 111 -5.52 -29.32 -19.68
CA LYS A 111 -4.29 -29.91 -20.23
C LYS A 111 -3.07 -29.20 -19.66
N LYS A 112 -2.16 -29.97 -19.06
CA LYS A 112 -0.86 -29.45 -18.63
C LYS A 112 -0.03 -29.02 -19.85
N LYS A 113 0.33 -27.74 -19.95
CA LYS A 113 1.24 -27.23 -20.99
C LYS A 113 2.71 -27.34 -20.53
N LYS A 114 3.01 -26.88 -19.32
CA LYS A 114 4.36 -26.82 -18.79
C LYS A 114 4.32 -26.92 -17.26
N LEU A 115 5.30 -27.57 -16.68
CA LEU A 115 5.55 -27.54 -15.25
C LEU A 115 6.88 -26.82 -15.01
N ASN A 116 6.84 -25.69 -14.34
CA ASN A 116 8.03 -24.93 -13.95
C ASN A 116 8.28 -25.19 -12.46
N ALA A 117 9.35 -25.87 -12.13
CA ALA A 117 9.81 -25.98 -10.76
C ALA A 117 10.71 -24.77 -10.46
N LYS A 118 10.35 -23.96 -9.47
CA LYS A 118 11.15 -22.82 -8.99
C LYS A 118 11.51 -23.07 -7.53
N GLN A 119 12.80 -23.12 -7.25
CA GLN A 119 13.28 -23.14 -5.88
C GLN A 119 13.24 -21.70 -5.35
N SER A 120 12.66 -21.51 -4.18
CA SER A 120 12.63 -20.24 -3.45
C SER A 120 13.13 -20.48 -2.04
N PHE A 121 13.76 -19.46 -1.46
CA PHE A 121 14.24 -19.47 -0.09
C PHE A 121 13.48 -18.41 0.70
N THR A 122 13.34 -18.64 2.00
CA THR A 122 12.82 -17.61 2.91
C THR A 122 13.82 -16.47 2.99
N GLU A 123 13.33 -15.25 2.84
CA GLU A 123 14.13 -14.05 2.97
C GLU A 123 13.86 -13.38 4.33
N PRO A 124 14.84 -12.68 4.90
CA PRO A 124 14.61 -11.90 6.11
C PRO A 124 13.61 -10.78 5.83
N PRO A 125 12.98 -10.20 6.88
CA PRO A 125 12.12 -9.03 6.72
C PRO A 125 12.85 -7.90 5.99
N ALA A 126 12.15 -7.22 5.09
CA ALA A 126 12.70 -6.06 4.39
C ALA A 126 13.08 -4.95 5.38
N ARG A 127 14.14 -4.19 5.07
CA ARG A 127 14.51 -3.00 5.85
C ARG A 127 13.41 -1.96 5.78
N TYR A 128 13.29 -1.16 6.82
CA TYR A 128 12.30 -0.09 6.87
C TYR A 128 12.59 0.98 5.82
N THR A 129 11.53 1.50 5.24
CA THR A 129 11.49 2.80 4.56
C THR A 129 11.00 3.85 5.55
N GLU A 130 11.10 5.14 5.25
CA GLU A 130 10.53 6.18 6.12
C GLU A 130 9.04 5.94 6.39
N ALA A 131 8.27 5.58 5.37
CA ALA A 131 6.84 5.30 5.48
C ALA A 131 6.56 4.08 6.36
N SER A 132 7.28 2.96 6.14
CA SER A 132 7.07 1.76 6.94
C SER A 132 7.56 1.92 8.39
N LEU A 133 8.59 2.76 8.62
CA LEU A 133 9.02 3.11 9.97
C LEU A 133 7.96 3.93 10.70
N VAL A 134 7.35 4.93 10.06
CA VAL A 134 6.22 5.68 10.64
C VAL A 134 5.09 4.73 11.03
N LYS A 135 4.72 3.82 10.14
CA LYS A 135 3.68 2.82 10.41
C LYS A 135 4.00 1.93 11.62
N GLU A 136 5.27 1.52 11.74
CA GLU A 136 5.72 0.71 12.87
C GLU A 136 5.74 1.51 14.19
N LEU A 137 6.19 2.77 14.16
CA LEU A 137 6.13 3.67 15.32
C LEU A 137 4.69 3.87 15.79
N GLU A 138 3.76 4.07 14.86
CA GLU A 138 2.34 4.18 15.16
C GLU A 138 1.78 2.89 15.78
N ALA A 139 2.08 1.74 15.19
CA ALA A 139 1.62 0.44 15.66
C ALA A 139 2.12 0.13 17.09
N LYS A 140 3.33 0.57 17.42
CA LYS A 140 3.93 0.44 18.76
C LYS A 140 3.54 1.56 19.73
N GLY A 141 2.77 2.54 19.31
CA GLY A 141 2.37 3.69 20.13
C GLY A 141 3.53 4.65 20.47
N ILE A 142 4.63 4.60 19.70
CA ILE A 142 5.81 5.45 19.89
C ILE A 142 5.63 6.75 19.11
N GLY A 143 5.63 7.87 19.81
CA GLY A 143 5.44 9.20 19.19
C GLY A 143 3.97 9.53 18.89
N ARG A 144 3.80 10.53 18.06
CA ARG A 144 2.50 11.07 17.60
C ARG A 144 2.65 11.57 16.16
N PRO A 145 1.58 11.84 15.41
CA PRO A 145 1.67 12.35 14.04
C PRO A 145 2.60 13.56 13.87
N SER A 146 2.59 14.47 14.84
CA SER A 146 3.46 15.66 14.83
C SER A 146 4.94 15.38 15.10
N THR A 147 5.30 14.21 15.64
CA THR A 147 6.66 13.86 16.02
C THR A 147 7.33 12.84 15.11
N TYR A 148 6.61 12.11 14.27
CA TYR A 148 7.19 11.07 13.43
C TYR A 148 8.26 11.62 12.48
N SER A 149 7.93 12.63 11.69
CA SER A 149 8.88 13.23 10.75
C SER A 149 10.08 13.88 11.46
N PRO A 150 9.92 14.73 12.50
CA PRO A 150 11.05 15.24 13.28
C PRO A 150 11.95 14.15 13.86
N THR A 151 11.38 13.04 14.33
CA THR A 151 12.17 11.92 14.88
C THR A 151 13.03 11.29 13.79
N ILE A 152 12.46 11.00 12.63
CA ILE A 152 13.21 10.42 11.50
C ILE A 152 14.31 11.38 11.04
N THR A 153 14.02 12.67 10.91
CA THR A 153 15.03 13.67 10.57
C THR A 153 16.17 13.68 11.58
N THR A 154 15.85 13.68 12.87
CA THR A 154 16.86 13.69 13.94
C THR A 154 17.78 12.47 13.90
N ILE A 155 17.25 11.27 13.71
CA ILE A 155 18.07 10.04 13.68
C ILE A 155 18.95 9.96 12.42
N LEU A 156 18.51 10.55 11.30
CA LEU A 156 19.32 10.73 10.09
C LEU A 156 20.44 11.76 10.30
N GLU A 157 20.13 12.95 10.85
CA GLU A 157 21.09 14.01 11.11
C GLU A 157 22.17 13.58 12.12
N ARG A 158 21.78 12.80 13.12
CA ARG A 158 22.71 12.24 14.11
C ARG A 158 23.49 11.03 13.60
N ARG A 159 23.24 10.61 12.36
CA ARG A 159 23.89 9.46 11.73
C ARG A 159 23.72 8.14 12.48
N TYR A 160 22.61 7.96 13.17
CA TYR A 160 22.25 6.65 13.72
C TYR A 160 21.77 5.70 12.61
N ILE A 161 21.19 6.27 11.56
CA ILE A 161 20.78 5.56 10.35
C ILE A 161 21.23 6.34 9.12
N GLU A 162 21.42 5.61 8.02
CA GLU A 162 21.65 6.17 6.69
C GLU A 162 20.56 5.72 5.74
N LYS A 163 20.36 6.50 4.68
CA LYS A 163 19.35 6.20 3.66
C LYS A 163 20.03 5.65 2.42
N GLU A 164 19.86 4.36 2.17
CA GLU A 164 20.25 3.69 0.95
C GLU A 164 19.07 3.56 0.01
N LYS A 165 19.02 4.34 -1.07
CA LYS A 165 17.86 4.45 -1.96
C LYS A 165 16.62 4.88 -1.18
N LYS A 166 15.70 3.95 -0.89
CA LYS A 166 14.49 4.18 -0.08
C LYS A 166 14.55 3.49 1.28
N GLN A 167 15.56 2.67 1.54
CA GLN A 167 15.68 1.87 2.75
C GLN A 167 16.52 2.60 3.81
N LEU A 168 16.20 2.38 5.07
CA LEU A 168 16.91 2.90 6.21
C LEU A 168 17.83 1.79 6.75
N VAL A 169 19.11 2.10 6.86
CA VAL A 169 20.17 1.17 7.30
C VAL A 169 20.79 1.72 8.57
N PRO A 170 20.89 0.95 9.67
CA PRO A 170 21.59 1.39 10.86
C PRO A 170 23.09 1.53 10.56
N THR A 171 23.73 2.50 11.20
CA THR A 171 25.18 2.67 11.20
C THR A 171 25.79 2.00 12.43
N GLU A 172 27.12 1.89 12.49
CA GLU A 172 27.82 1.41 13.69
C GLU A 172 27.47 2.22 14.96
N LEU A 173 27.14 3.50 14.80
CA LEU A 173 26.71 4.36 15.91
C LEU A 173 25.25 4.10 16.29
N GLY A 174 24.46 3.58 15.36
CA GLY A 174 23.04 3.28 15.55
C GLY A 174 22.74 1.92 16.14
N GLU A 175 23.71 1.01 16.14
CA GLU A 175 23.65 -0.29 16.78
C GLU A 175 24.06 -0.19 18.27
#